data_1b21ccb0392938812dd197db61650e18
#
_entry.id   1b21ccb0392938812dd197db61650e18
#
_cell.length_a   1.000
_cell.length_b   1.000
_cell.length_c   1.000
_cell.angle_alpha   90.00
_cell.angle_beta   90.00
_cell.angle_gamma   90.00
#
_symmetry.space_group_name_H-M   'P 1'
#
loop_
_entity.id
_entity.type
_entity.pdbx_description
1 polymer ?
#
loop_
_entity_poly.entity_id
_entity_poly.type
_entity_poly.pdbx_seq_one_letter_code
_entity_poly.pdbx_strand_id
1 'polypeptide(L)'
;SYGWWFGNVRTHPINPDIIYVLGLDFWRSTNGGASYHDATGGMHVDHHGLDFGSGINPVIYEGNDGGVYVSTNDGSVWTKLYDLPVTQVYRVAPDPNNANALYGGTQDNGTVRTLTGSTSDWEVIFWGDGFQALIHPLDSDQVWAQYQYGNVYYSDDGGYGWFSATGGISGSDRNNWNSPLIQDPT
;
A
#
# COMPACT_ATOMS: atom_id res chain seq x y z
N SER A 1 -0.14 -6.99 -18.71
CA SER A 1 -0.52 -8.23 -18.01
C SER A 1 0.62 -8.64 -17.09
N TYR A 2 0.35 -8.76 -15.81
CA TYR A 2 1.30 -9.20 -14.77
C TYR A 2 1.24 -10.71 -14.52
N GLY A 3 0.73 -11.50 -15.46
CA GLY A 3 0.57 -12.94 -15.34
C GLY A 3 1.88 -13.74 -15.12
N TRP A 4 3.02 -13.09 -15.29
CA TRP A 4 4.33 -13.63 -14.93
C TRP A 4 4.64 -13.51 -13.43
N TRP A 5 3.95 -12.64 -12.73
CA TRP A 5 4.11 -12.38 -11.29
C TRP A 5 2.99 -12.99 -10.46
N PHE A 6 1.75 -12.85 -10.95
CA PHE A 6 0.56 -13.45 -10.36
C PHE A 6 0.15 -14.71 -11.13
N GLY A 7 -0.53 -15.62 -10.52
CA GLY A 7 -1.00 -16.85 -11.17
C GLY A 7 -1.49 -17.88 -10.19
N ASN A 8 -1.91 -17.44 -9.01
CA ASN A 8 -2.46 -18.33 -8.01
C ASN A 8 -3.95 -18.57 -8.25
N VAL A 9 -4.32 -19.86 -8.34
CA VAL A 9 -5.72 -20.30 -8.36
C VAL A 9 -5.93 -21.23 -7.18
N ARG A 10 -7.01 -21.03 -6.45
CA ARG A 10 -7.40 -21.86 -5.31
C ARG A 10 -8.85 -22.29 -5.45
N THR A 11 -9.11 -23.57 -5.25
CA THR A 11 -10.46 -24.11 -5.16
C THR A 11 -10.86 -24.22 -3.71
N HIS A 12 -12.09 -23.83 -3.38
CA HIS A 12 -12.61 -24.00 -2.05
C HIS A 12 -12.60 -25.50 -1.62
N PRO A 13 -12.12 -25.86 -0.43
CA PRO A 13 -11.83 -27.24 -0.07
C PRO A 13 -13.06 -28.15 0.00
N ILE A 14 -14.26 -27.56 0.10
CA ILE A 14 -15.52 -28.31 0.29
C ILE A 14 -16.47 -28.11 -0.89
N ASN A 15 -16.52 -26.90 -1.45
CA ASN A 15 -17.41 -26.59 -2.57
C ASN A 15 -16.59 -26.31 -3.84
N PRO A 16 -16.52 -27.28 -4.78
CA PRO A 16 -15.72 -27.14 -6.00
C PRO A 16 -16.24 -26.06 -6.97
N ASP A 17 -17.45 -25.58 -6.80
CA ASP A 17 -18.01 -24.48 -7.59
C ASP A 17 -17.40 -23.13 -7.21
N ILE A 18 -16.78 -23.03 -6.02
CA ILE A 18 -16.11 -21.80 -5.58
C ILE A 18 -14.63 -21.88 -5.92
N ILE A 19 -14.20 -20.95 -6.78
CA ILE A 19 -12.82 -20.84 -7.23
C ILE A 19 -12.36 -19.40 -7.07
N TYR A 20 -11.14 -19.23 -6.59
CA TYR A 20 -10.49 -17.94 -6.39
C TYR A 20 -9.30 -17.81 -7.33
N VAL A 21 -9.14 -16.64 -7.92
CA VAL A 21 -7.99 -16.29 -8.76
C VAL A 21 -7.36 -15.02 -8.19
N LEU A 22 -6.10 -15.15 -7.81
CA LEU A 22 -5.31 -14.09 -7.22
C LEU A 22 -4.46 -13.43 -8.32
N GLY A 23 -4.56 -12.13 -8.41
CA GLY A 23 -3.86 -11.31 -9.38
C GLY A 23 -3.66 -9.90 -8.84
N LEU A 24 -3.66 -8.92 -9.74
CA LEU A 24 -3.78 -7.51 -9.36
C LEU A 24 -5.07 -7.30 -8.56
N ASP A 25 -6.17 -7.82 -9.10
CA ASP A 25 -7.47 -7.88 -8.43
C ASP A 25 -7.75 -9.32 -7.95
N PHE A 26 -8.67 -9.46 -7.00
CA PHE A 26 -9.12 -10.74 -6.47
C PHE A 26 -10.43 -11.17 -7.13
N TRP A 27 -10.40 -12.28 -7.85
CA TRP A 27 -11.53 -12.79 -8.61
C TRP A 27 -12.11 -14.04 -7.97
N ARG A 28 -13.43 -14.15 -7.98
CA ARG A 28 -14.17 -15.29 -7.43
C ARG A 28 -15.19 -15.83 -8.42
N SER A 29 -15.24 -17.16 -8.55
CA SER A 29 -16.33 -17.90 -9.18
C SER A 29 -17.18 -18.59 -8.13
N THR A 30 -18.46 -18.81 -8.44
CA THR A 30 -19.40 -19.62 -7.66
C THR A 30 -20.12 -20.66 -8.52
N ASN A 31 -19.59 -20.92 -9.73
CA ASN A 31 -20.19 -21.82 -10.71
C ASN A 31 -19.15 -22.68 -11.45
N GLY A 32 -18.15 -23.15 -10.72
CA GLY A 32 -17.12 -24.04 -11.24
C GLY A 32 -16.20 -23.41 -12.27
N GLY A 33 -16.04 -22.07 -12.24
CA GLY A 33 -15.19 -21.34 -13.18
C GLY A 33 -15.87 -20.94 -14.48
N ALA A 34 -17.19 -21.15 -14.61
CA ALA A 34 -17.93 -20.73 -15.80
C ALA A 34 -18.00 -19.20 -15.94
N SER A 35 -17.98 -18.47 -14.81
CA SER A 35 -17.83 -17.03 -14.78
C SER A 35 -17.12 -16.58 -13.49
N TYR A 36 -16.53 -15.40 -13.54
CA TYR A 36 -15.84 -14.77 -12.43
C TYR A 36 -16.37 -13.35 -12.22
N HIS A 37 -16.35 -12.90 -10.99
CA HIS A 37 -16.63 -11.52 -10.62
C HIS A 37 -15.49 -11.00 -9.73
N ASP A 38 -15.28 -9.70 -9.76
CA ASP A 38 -14.35 -9.03 -8.86
C ASP A 38 -14.86 -9.13 -7.41
N ALA A 39 -14.07 -9.69 -6.54
CA ALA A 39 -14.33 -9.87 -5.13
C ALA A 39 -13.25 -9.21 -4.25
N THR A 40 -12.50 -8.24 -4.80
CA THR A 40 -11.48 -7.46 -4.10
C THR A 40 -12.05 -6.71 -2.89
N GLY A 41 -13.27 -6.19 -3.00
CA GLY A 41 -14.11 -5.79 -1.85
C GLY A 41 -13.44 -4.88 -0.82
N GLY A 42 -12.63 -3.89 -1.23
CA GLY A 42 -11.92 -2.96 -0.36
C GLY A 42 -10.62 -3.50 0.23
N MET A 43 -10.16 -4.69 -0.17
CA MET A 43 -8.80 -5.14 0.07
C MET A 43 -7.80 -4.30 -0.74
N HIS A 44 -6.54 -4.33 -0.33
CA HIS A 44 -5.45 -3.84 -1.17
C HIS A 44 -5.31 -4.73 -2.41
N VAL A 45 -4.84 -4.16 -3.51
CA VAL A 45 -4.48 -4.92 -4.72
C VAL A 45 -3.24 -5.79 -4.50
N ASP A 46 -2.83 -6.53 -5.54
CA ASP A 46 -1.63 -7.36 -5.56
C ASP A 46 -1.72 -8.56 -4.60
N HIS A 47 -2.60 -9.50 -4.97
CA HIS A 47 -2.95 -10.68 -4.18
C HIS A 47 -1.97 -11.82 -4.42
N HIS A 48 -1.31 -12.31 -3.35
CA HIS A 48 -0.20 -13.28 -3.44
C HIS A 48 -0.53 -14.65 -2.84
N GLY A 49 -1.32 -14.71 -1.79
CA GLY A 49 -1.57 -15.94 -1.06
C GLY A 49 -2.98 -16.09 -0.54
N LEU A 50 -3.51 -17.34 -0.60
CA LEU A 50 -4.78 -17.68 -0.02
C LEU A 50 -4.68 -19.06 0.61
N ASP A 51 -5.18 -19.19 1.84
CA ASP A 51 -5.25 -20.45 2.56
C ASP A 51 -6.56 -20.57 3.35
N PHE A 52 -6.88 -21.78 3.75
CA PHE A 52 -8.14 -22.12 4.41
C PHE A 52 -7.88 -22.68 5.79
N GLY A 53 -8.62 -22.21 6.76
CA GLY A 53 -8.72 -22.85 8.07
C GLY A 53 -9.40 -24.23 7.99
N SER A 54 -9.34 -24.98 9.07
CA SER A 54 -9.97 -26.30 9.17
C SER A 54 -11.49 -26.18 9.43
N GLY A 55 -12.25 -27.19 8.99
CA GLY A 55 -13.70 -27.33 9.29
C GLY A 55 -14.58 -27.25 8.06
N ILE A 56 -15.88 -27.38 8.29
CA ILE A 56 -16.90 -27.42 7.23
C ILE A 56 -17.29 -26.05 6.67
N ASN A 57 -16.96 -24.97 7.40
CA ASN A 57 -17.07 -23.59 6.96
C ASN A 57 -15.71 -22.93 7.23
N PRO A 58 -14.72 -23.16 6.36
CA PRO A 58 -13.37 -22.72 6.63
C PRO A 58 -13.28 -21.19 6.63
N VAL A 59 -12.57 -20.65 7.61
CA VAL A 59 -12.09 -19.27 7.56
C VAL A 59 -11.06 -19.18 6.44
N ILE A 60 -11.17 -18.16 5.63
CA ILE A 60 -10.23 -17.92 4.52
C ILE A 60 -9.29 -16.80 4.94
N TYR A 61 -8.00 -17.03 4.74
CA TYR A 61 -6.93 -16.04 4.93
C TYR A 61 -6.37 -15.67 3.57
N GLU A 62 -6.25 -14.39 3.31
CA GLU A 62 -5.70 -13.84 2.08
C GLU A 62 -4.60 -12.84 2.41
N GLY A 63 -3.48 -12.93 1.67
CA GLY A 63 -2.32 -12.05 1.80
C GLY A 63 -2.07 -11.27 0.52
N ASN A 64 -1.99 -9.95 0.66
CA ASN A 64 -1.67 -9.00 -0.40
C ASN A 64 -0.68 -7.94 0.07
N ASP A 65 -0.30 -6.99 -0.77
CA ASP A 65 0.68 -5.94 -0.45
C ASP A 65 0.19 -4.97 0.64
N GLY A 66 -1.09 -4.96 0.95
CA GLY A 66 -1.68 -4.23 2.07
C GLY A 66 -1.67 -4.98 3.40
N GLY A 67 -1.35 -6.28 3.41
CA GLY A 67 -1.33 -7.13 4.62
C GLY A 67 -2.18 -8.39 4.51
N VAL A 68 -2.72 -8.86 5.62
CA VAL A 68 -3.55 -10.07 5.69
C VAL A 68 -5.01 -9.72 5.94
N TYR A 69 -5.88 -10.39 5.20
CA TYR A 69 -7.33 -10.28 5.30
C TYR A 69 -7.96 -11.62 5.62
N VAL A 70 -9.12 -11.58 6.26
CA VAL A 70 -9.87 -12.75 6.70
C VAL A 70 -11.30 -12.66 6.20
N SER A 71 -11.82 -13.80 5.70
CA SER A 71 -13.24 -13.98 5.37
C SER A 71 -13.81 -15.19 6.07
N THR A 72 -15.04 -15.07 6.57
CA THR A 72 -15.84 -16.16 7.16
C THR A 72 -17.07 -16.52 6.33
N ASN A 73 -17.16 -15.98 5.12
CA ASN A 73 -18.32 -16.14 4.23
C ASN A 73 -17.88 -16.38 2.77
N ASP A 74 -16.95 -17.30 2.60
CA ASP A 74 -16.44 -17.76 1.30
C ASP A 74 -15.86 -16.64 0.43
N GLY A 75 -15.23 -15.63 1.04
CA GLY A 75 -14.64 -14.52 0.31
C GLY A 75 -15.65 -13.49 -0.20
N SER A 76 -16.87 -13.46 0.35
CA SER A 76 -17.88 -12.46 0.00
C SER A 76 -17.65 -11.12 0.71
N VAL A 77 -17.06 -11.15 1.90
CA VAL A 77 -16.65 -9.97 2.68
C VAL A 77 -15.31 -10.25 3.33
N TRP A 78 -14.45 -9.25 3.33
CA TRP A 78 -13.11 -9.32 3.87
C TRP A 78 -12.91 -8.32 5.02
N THR A 79 -12.15 -8.74 6.03
CA THR A 79 -11.75 -7.90 7.18
C THR A 79 -10.23 -7.92 7.29
N LYS A 80 -9.60 -6.75 7.28
CA LYS A 80 -8.15 -6.62 7.44
C LYS A 80 -7.74 -6.97 8.88
N LEU A 81 -6.65 -7.71 9.04
CA LEU A 81 -6.00 -7.94 10.32
C LEU A 81 -5.02 -6.79 10.59
N TYR A 82 -5.45 -5.81 11.39
CA TYR A 82 -4.67 -4.60 11.68
C TYR A 82 -3.52 -4.80 12.68
N ASP A 83 -3.50 -5.93 13.40
CA ASP A 83 -2.51 -6.20 14.45
C ASP A 83 -1.18 -6.76 13.92
N LEU A 84 -1.01 -6.80 12.59
CA LEU A 84 0.24 -7.20 11.96
C LEU A 84 1.07 -5.97 11.62
N PRO A 85 2.11 -5.63 12.39
CA PRO A 85 2.95 -4.46 12.15
C PRO A 85 3.99 -4.76 11.07
N VAL A 86 3.54 -4.98 9.84
CA VAL A 86 4.40 -5.28 8.69
C VAL A 86 4.29 -4.15 7.66
N THR A 87 5.45 -3.60 7.26
CA THR A 87 5.57 -2.69 6.13
C THR A 87 6.99 -2.71 5.60
N GLN A 88 7.15 -2.43 4.32
CA GLN A 88 8.45 -2.33 3.68
C GLN A 88 8.78 -0.85 3.45
N VAL A 89 9.80 -0.37 4.13
CA VAL A 89 10.23 1.04 4.07
C VAL A 89 11.37 1.21 3.08
N TYR A 90 11.22 2.09 2.09
CA TYR A 90 12.28 2.47 1.15
C TYR A 90 13.23 3.51 1.76
N ARG A 91 12.67 4.54 2.42
CA ARG A 91 13.41 5.66 2.98
C ARG A 91 12.81 6.13 4.28
N VAL A 92 13.65 6.68 5.14
CA VAL A 92 13.23 7.32 6.41
C VAL A 92 13.79 8.73 6.43
N ALA A 93 12.99 9.68 6.92
CA ALA A 93 13.38 11.06 7.13
C ALA A 93 12.95 11.50 8.53
N PRO A 94 13.89 11.93 9.40
CA PRO A 94 13.53 12.60 10.64
C PRO A 94 13.09 14.03 10.37
N ASP A 95 12.21 14.55 11.23
CA ASP A 95 11.90 15.98 11.25
C ASP A 95 13.01 16.73 12.02
N PRO A 96 13.70 17.68 11.39
CA PRO A 96 14.77 18.43 12.08
C PRO A 96 14.25 19.32 13.22
N ASN A 97 12.95 19.63 13.25
CA ASN A 97 12.34 20.50 14.25
C ASN A 97 11.65 19.72 15.39
N ASN A 98 11.40 18.40 15.18
CA ASN A 98 10.77 17.52 16.16
C ASN A 98 11.49 16.17 16.22
N ALA A 99 12.33 15.96 17.24
CA ALA A 99 13.13 14.75 17.39
C ALA A 99 12.30 13.44 17.52
N ASN A 100 11.02 13.55 17.80
CA ASN A 100 10.11 12.40 17.89
C ASN A 100 9.38 12.12 16.56
N ALA A 101 9.39 13.07 15.62
CA ALA A 101 8.70 12.89 14.35
C ALA A 101 9.58 12.19 13.31
N LEU A 102 9.01 11.16 12.70
CA LEU A 102 9.63 10.38 11.65
C LEU A 102 8.67 10.22 10.48
N TYR A 103 9.23 10.27 9.29
CA TYR A 103 8.52 10.01 8.02
C TYR A 103 9.13 8.79 7.34
N GLY A 104 8.31 7.94 6.76
CA GLY A 104 8.74 6.76 6.02
C GLY A 104 8.06 6.65 4.68
N GLY A 105 8.84 6.56 3.59
CA GLY A 105 8.29 6.17 2.31
C GLY A 105 8.26 4.65 2.19
N THR A 106 7.10 4.08 1.91
CA THR A 106 6.87 2.64 1.94
C THR A 106 6.47 2.10 0.58
N GLN A 107 6.83 0.86 0.31
CA GLN A 107 6.33 0.16 -0.87
C GLN A 107 4.83 -0.06 -0.72
N ASP A 108 4.06 0.32 -1.75
CA ASP A 108 2.62 0.12 -1.94
C ASP A 108 1.70 0.74 -0.86
N ASN A 109 2.26 1.20 0.27
CA ASN A 109 1.50 1.70 1.42
C ASN A 109 1.74 3.19 1.71
N GLY A 110 2.22 3.94 0.74
CA GLY A 110 2.30 5.40 0.77
C GLY A 110 3.48 5.96 1.55
N THR A 111 3.41 7.25 1.83
CA THR A 111 4.28 7.92 2.79
C THR A 111 3.57 7.97 4.13
N VAL A 112 4.19 7.40 5.15
CA VAL A 112 3.68 7.31 6.52
C VAL A 112 4.45 8.26 7.44
N ARG A 113 3.81 8.68 8.54
CA ARG A 113 4.42 9.54 9.54
C ARG A 113 4.00 9.14 10.95
N THR A 114 4.89 9.34 11.93
CA THR A 114 4.58 9.51 13.35
C THR A 114 5.07 10.87 13.82
N LEU A 115 4.32 11.54 14.68
CA LEU A 115 4.73 12.81 15.31
C LEU A 115 5.26 12.62 16.73
N THR A 116 5.09 11.44 17.33
CA THR A 116 5.46 11.15 18.73
C THR A 116 6.56 10.11 18.85
N GLY A 117 6.93 9.42 17.77
CA GLY A 117 7.85 8.28 17.77
C GLY A 117 7.25 6.99 18.37
N SER A 118 5.95 6.98 18.65
CA SER A 118 5.24 5.79 19.11
C SER A 118 5.11 4.76 17.98
N THR A 119 5.00 3.50 18.35
CA THR A 119 4.76 2.41 17.39
C THR A 119 3.29 2.30 16.97
N SER A 120 2.39 3.06 17.60
CA SER A 120 0.93 2.91 17.43
C SER A 120 0.22 4.13 16.81
N ASP A 121 0.95 5.21 16.48
CA ASP A 121 0.36 6.45 15.95
C ASP A 121 0.82 6.79 14.52
N TRP A 122 1.31 5.80 13.80
CA TRP A 122 1.67 5.98 12.40
C TRP A 122 0.42 6.18 11.54
N GLU A 123 0.47 7.21 10.70
CA GLU A 123 -0.60 7.55 9.77
C GLU A 123 -0.07 7.64 8.34
N VAL A 124 -0.88 7.28 7.37
CA VAL A 124 -0.58 7.49 5.95
C VAL A 124 -0.94 8.93 5.60
N ILE A 125 0.04 9.71 5.15
CA ILE A 125 -0.13 11.12 4.78
C ILE A 125 -0.14 11.33 3.26
N PHE A 126 0.42 10.39 2.48
CA PHE A 126 0.43 10.46 1.02
C PHE A 126 0.39 9.05 0.43
N TRP A 127 -0.35 8.84 -0.64
CA TRP A 127 -0.66 7.51 -1.18
C TRP A 127 0.28 7.05 -2.30
N GLY A 128 0.20 5.77 -2.69
CA GLY A 128 0.99 5.09 -3.71
C GLY A 128 2.27 4.46 -3.15
N ASP A 129 3.31 4.31 -3.95
CA ASP A 129 4.66 4.00 -3.44
C ASP A 129 5.28 5.27 -2.86
N GLY A 130 5.48 5.31 -1.57
CA GLY A 130 6.20 6.41 -0.93
C GLY A 130 7.71 6.18 -1.03
N PHE A 131 8.46 7.23 -1.40
CA PHE A 131 9.92 7.17 -1.46
C PHE A 131 10.55 8.15 -0.47
N GLN A 132 11.23 9.17 -0.96
CA GLN A 132 11.84 10.17 -0.12
C GLN A 132 10.79 11.16 0.37
N ALA A 133 10.71 11.37 1.69
CA ALA A 133 10.12 12.57 2.27
C ALA A 133 11.22 13.56 2.63
N LEU A 134 10.93 14.85 2.53
CA LEU A 134 11.79 15.93 3.00
C LEU A 134 10.96 16.87 3.86
N ILE A 135 11.54 17.32 4.96
CA ILE A 135 10.92 18.25 5.88
C ILE A 135 11.79 19.51 5.94
N HIS A 136 11.16 20.68 5.81
CA HIS A 136 11.89 21.94 5.83
C HIS A 136 12.64 22.11 7.17
N PRO A 137 13.94 22.53 7.16
CA PRO A 137 14.76 22.55 8.35
C PRO A 137 14.32 23.56 9.43
N LEU A 138 13.43 24.49 9.10
CA LEU A 138 12.94 25.52 10.01
C LEU A 138 11.40 25.53 10.14
N ASP A 139 10.70 24.63 9.45
CA ASP A 139 9.23 24.65 9.40
C ASP A 139 8.67 23.25 9.11
N SER A 140 8.17 22.55 10.12
CA SER A 140 7.63 21.19 9.99
C SER A 140 6.34 21.09 9.18
N ASP A 141 5.67 22.24 8.92
CA ASP A 141 4.47 22.26 8.08
C ASP A 141 4.82 22.15 6.59
N GLN A 142 6.07 22.46 6.22
CA GLN A 142 6.55 22.33 4.86
C GLN A 142 7.17 20.96 4.63
N VAL A 143 6.46 20.13 3.90
CA VAL A 143 6.82 18.72 3.63
C VAL A 143 6.77 18.43 2.14
N TRP A 144 7.75 17.70 1.64
CA TRP A 144 7.73 17.11 0.30
C TRP A 144 7.63 15.61 0.41
N ALA A 145 6.78 15.01 -0.40
CA ALA A 145 6.68 13.56 -0.57
C ALA A 145 6.90 13.20 -2.04
N GLN A 146 7.57 12.09 -2.24
CA GLN A 146 7.84 11.56 -3.57
C GLN A 146 6.96 10.34 -3.84
N TYR A 147 6.40 10.32 -5.04
CA TYR A 147 5.63 9.24 -5.64
C TYR A 147 6.41 8.65 -6.82
N GLN A 148 5.96 7.53 -7.41
CA GLN A 148 6.63 6.82 -8.50
C GLN A 148 7.07 7.76 -9.64
N TYR A 149 8.22 7.42 -10.24
CA TYR A 149 8.75 8.10 -11.43
C TYR A 149 9.04 9.59 -11.25
N GLY A 150 9.50 9.99 -10.07
CA GLY A 150 9.92 11.37 -9.82
C GLY A 150 8.78 12.37 -9.66
N ASN A 151 7.57 11.89 -9.46
CA ASN A 151 6.46 12.75 -9.09
C ASN A 151 6.66 13.23 -7.66
N VAL A 152 6.87 14.54 -7.49
CA VAL A 152 7.07 15.19 -6.20
C VAL A 152 5.86 16.05 -5.89
N TYR A 153 5.43 15.98 -4.64
CA TYR A 153 4.35 16.80 -4.11
C TYR A 153 4.84 17.59 -2.90
N TYR A 154 4.25 18.73 -2.69
CA TYR A 154 4.52 19.66 -1.61
C TYR A 154 3.29 19.90 -0.77
N SER A 155 3.47 19.99 0.52
CA SER A 155 2.48 20.38 1.52
C SER A 155 3.01 21.57 2.30
N ASP A 156 2.13 22.51 2.67
CA ASP A 156 2.39 23.66 3.55
C ASP A 156 1.56 23.62 4.83
N ASP A 157 0.94 22.47 5.11
CA ASP A 157 0.10 22.24 6.28
C ASP A 157 0.46 20.93 7.01
N GLY A 158 1.72 20.51 6.93
CA GLY A 158 2.23 19.33 7.60
C GLY A 158 1.82 17.99 6.95
N GLY A 159 1.31 17.99 5.72
CA GLY A 159 0.94 16.77 5.00
C GLY A 159 -0.55 16.45 4.98
N TYR A 160 -1.42 17.41 5.33
CA TYR A 160 -2.86 17.27 5.20
C TYR A 160 -3.37 17.64 3.80
N GLY A 161 -2.75 18.62 3.14
CA GLY A 161 -3.03 19.03 1.77
C GLY A 161 -1.79 18.91 0.89
N TRP A 162 -1.96 18.53 -0.39
CA TRP A 162 -0.84 18.27 -1.29
C TRP A 162 -1.00 18.94 -2.64
N PHE A 163 0.08 19.55 -3.12
CA PHE A 163 0.18 20.21 -4.43
C PHE A 163 1.32 19.58 -5.23
N SER A 164 1.13 19.40 -6.54
CA SER A 164 2.21 18.93 -7.40
C SER A 164 3.37 19.91 -7.43
N ALA A 165 4.58 19.43 -7.20
CA ALA A 165 5.83 20.21 -7.22
C ALA A 165 6.72 19.86 -8.42
N THR A 166 6.16 19.36 -9.53
CA THR A 166 6.87 18.97 -10.75
C THR A 166 6.85 20.04 -11.84
N GLY A 167 6.48 21.26 -11.50
CA GLY A 167 6.47 22.39 -12.47
C GLY A 167 7.84 22.60 -13.13
N GLY A 168 7.86 22.62 -14.46
CA GLY A 168 9.10 22.74 -15.26
C GLY A 168 9.78 21.40 -15.59
N ILE A 169 9.37 20.28 -15.01
CA ILE A 169 9.82 18.94 -15.41
C ILE A 169 8.92 18.45 -16.55
N SER A 170 9.53 18.02 -17.66
CA SER A 170 8.77 17.46 -18.77
C SER A 170 8.22 16.08 -18.43
N GLY A 171 6.92 15.89 -18.62
CA GLY A 171 6.29 14.56 -18.44
C GLY A 171 6.75 13.50 -19.45
N SER A 172 7.52 13.87 -20.48
CA SER A 172 8.15 12.96 -21.43
C SER A 172 9.55 12.51 -21.02
N ASP A 173 10.14 13.13 -19.99
CA ASP A 173 11.45 12.76 -19.50
C ASP A 173 11.39 11.37 -18.83
N ARG A 174 12.45 10.60 -19.04
CA ARG A 174 12.58 9.30 -18.38
C ARG A 174 13.02 9.48 -16.94
N ASN A 175 12.17 9.06 -16.01
CA ASN A 175 12.46 9.10 -14.60
C ASN A 175 12.64 7.67 -14.06
N ASN A 176 13.50 7.53 -13.06
CA ASN A 176 13.61 6.29 -12.32
C ASN A 176 12.34 6.05 -11.47
N TRP A 177 12.05 4.79 -11.19
CA TRP A 177 11.01 4.38 -10.24
C TRP A 177 11.14 5.15 -8.92
N ASN A 178 12.30 5.12 -8.31
CA ASN A 178 12.69 5.91 -7.14
C ASN A 178 13.74 6.95 -7.60
N SER A 179 13.31 8.16 -7.89
CA SER A 179 14.20 9.24 -8.32
C SER A 179 14.91 9.90 -7.15
N PRO A 180 16.17 10.33 -7.29
CA PRO A 180 16.85 11.08 -6.24
C PRO A 180 16.14 12.39 -5.93
N LEU A 181 15.89 12.66 -4.66
CA LEU A 181 15.32 13.91 -4.16
C LEU A 181 16.14 14.36 -2.95
N ILE A 182 16.67 15.57 -3.01
CA ILE A 182 17.44 16.18 -1.93
C ILE A 182 17.00 17.63 -1.73
N GLN A 183 17.17 18.12 -0.52
CA GLN A 183 16.93 19.52 -0.17
C GLN A 183 18.25 20.26 -0.07
N ASP A 184 18.26 21.51 -0.55
CA ASP A 184 19.37 22.44 -0.30
C ASP A 184 19.39 22.79 1.21
N PRO A 185 20.51 22.62 1.90
CA PRO A 185 20.60 22.88 3.35
C PRO A 185 20.65 24.37 3.72
N THR A 186 20.64 25.31 2.73
CA THR A 186 20.77 26.77 2.97
C THR A 186 19.45 27.51 2.79
#